data_5314659257ed52f6d2af8e3b1a5826c8
#
_entry.id   5314659257ed52f6d2af8e3b1a5826c8
#
_cell.length_a   1.000
_cell.length_b   1.000
_cell.length_c   1.000
_cell.angle_alpha   90.00
_cell.angle_beta   90.00
_cell.angle_gamma   90.00
#
_symmetry.space_group_name_H-M   'P 1'
#
loop_
_entity.id
_entity.type
_entity.pdbx_description
1 polymer ?
#
loop_
_entity_poly.entity_id
_entity_poly.type
_entity_poly.pdbx_seq_one_letter_code
_entity_poly.pdbx_strand_id
1 'polypeptide(L)'
;MKKIVVLLFFSFFFSFSQEKGTTYFDIQLFRGNIYKHRNDIGHLITGHPEGFLLSYNWKTFGKKEWEQVYKYPDYGISYQYLDFKNQYLGVNHAIGLHYNFYFFNRNLMFRISQGIGITSNPYNKETNNKNNAFGTKIMDNNYFLLQYKKENIIDKIGFQAGFMLTHFSNGRFKAPNSGINTIAFNVGLNYNLNKKQAFISDSLPSKTFYKERLKYNIAFRTGISEGPVPHLGQRQFYHIGLYADKRMGRKSALQAGVDVFFSRYLQDYIKFVSVAFPEEHKLYTASNTDYKRVGWFVGHELFINKLSIETQLGYYVYKPFDYETDIYQRVGMKYYFFQQVFTGIGLKTHGGRAEAIEASLGIRL
;
A
#
# COMPACT_ATOMS: atom_id res chain seq x y z
N MET A 1 -10.96 6.82 -23.85
CA MET A 1 -9.80 7.02 -22.99
C MET A 1 -9.79 6.21 -21.67
N LYS A 2 -10.92 5.67 -21.17
CA LYS A 2 -10.97 4.88 -19.89
C LYS A 2 -10.37 3.46 -19.98
N LYS A 3 -10.17 2.90 -21.19
CA LYS A 3 -9.66 1.53 -21.38
C LYS A 3 -8.14 1.40 -21.50
N ILE A 4 -7.41 2.49 -21.75
CA ILE A 4 -5.96 2.47 -21.99
C ILE A 4 -5.15 2.47 -20.68
N VAL A 5 -5.67 3.09 -19.61
CA VAL A 5 -4.98 3.18 -18.31
C VAL A 5 -4.87 1.81 -17.61
N VAL A 6 -5.85 0.94 -17.80
CA VAL A 6 -5.87 -0.42 -17.21
C VAL A 6 -4.86 -1.36 -17.90
N LEU A 7 -4.64 -1.21 -19.20
CA LEU A 7 -3.69 -2.06 -19.96
C LEU A 7 -2.22 -1.76 -19.64
N LEU A 8 -1.88 -0.51 -19.34
CA LEU A 8 -0.52 -0.14 -18.93
C LEU A 8 -0.14 -0.69 -17.54
N PHE A 9 -1.11 -0.89 -16.66
CA PHE A 9 -0.87 -1.49 -15.34
C PHE A 9 -0.54 -2.98 -15.41
N PHE A 10 -1.10 -3.71 -16.37
CA PHE A 10 -0.88 -5.15 -16.54
C PHE A 10 0.45 -5.50 -17.25
N SER A 11 0.97 -4.62 -18.10
CA SER A 11 2.23 -4.88 -18.83
C SER A 11 3.48 -4.85 -17.93
N PHE A 12 3.39 -4.28 -16.74
CA PHE A 12 4.49 -4.20 -15.76
C PHE A 12 4.85 -5.53 -15.10
N PHE A 13 3.96 -6.52 -15.14
CA PHE A 13 4.11 -7.76 -14.37
C PHE A 13 4.75 -8.92 -15.13
N PHE A 14 4.94 -8.81 -16.44
CA PHE A 14 5.43 -9.93 -17.28
C PHE A 14 6.94 -9.96 -17.54
N SER A 15 7.72 -9.07 -16.95
CA SER A 15 9.19 -9.09 -17.08
C SER A 15 9.92 -9.96 -16.06
N PHE A 16 9.24 -10.92 -15.43
CA PHE A 16 9.92 -11.94 -14.65
C PHE A 16 10.47 -13.00 -15.62
N SER A 17 11.76 -12.89 -15.95
CA SER A 17 12.49 -13.92 -16.67
C SER A 17 12.24 -15.27 -16.00
N GLN A 18 11.75 -16.25 -16.75
CA GLN A 18 11.56 -17.64 -16.33
C GLN A 18 12.92 -18.33 -16.15
N GLU A 19 13.68 -17.98 -15.14
CA GLU A 19 14.65 -18.93 -14.61
C GLU A 19 13.87 -20.03 -13.89
N LYS A 20 14.21 -21.31 -14.13
CA LYS A 20 13.63 -22.45 -13.41
C LYS A 20 13.93 -22.29 -11.90
N GLY A 21 13.15 -21.46 -11.23
CA GLY A 21 13.26 -21.18 -9.81
C GLY A 21 12.58 -22.27 -8.99
N THR A 22 13.05 -22.49 -7.79
CA THR A 22 12.37 -23.34 -6.81
C THR A 22 11.12 -22.64 -6.33
N THR A 23 9.98 -23.32 -6.42
CA THR A 23 8.67 -22.75 -6.12
C THR A 23 7.95 -23.59 -5.07
N TYR A 24 6.99 -22.98 -4.38
CA TYR A 24 6.10 -23.64 -3.46
C TYR A 24 4.73 -22.97 -3.43
N PHE A 25 3.72 -23.77 -3.06
CA PHE A 25 2.40 -23.27 -2.73
C PHE A 25 2.23 -23.16 -1.22
N ASP A 26 1.39 -22.22 -0.77
CA ASP A 26 0.84 -22.27 0.58
C ASP A 26 -0.67 -21.99 0.56
N ILE A 27 -1.37 -22.69 1.48
CA ILE A 27 -2.78 -22.49 1.79
C ILE A 27 -2.90 -22.19 3.27
N GLN A 28 -3.66 -21.17 3.62
CA GLN A 28 -3.88 -20.75 4.99
C GLN A 28 -5.35 -20.46 5.21
N LEU A 29 -5.88 -20.94 6.32
CA LEU A 29 -7.18 -20.54 6.84
C LEU A 29 -6.96 -19.48 7.92
N PHE A 30 -7.83 -18.51 8.01
CA PHE A 30 -7.73 -17.46 9.03
C PHE A 30 -9.11 -17.08 9.57
N ARG A 31 -9.11 -16.66 10.84
CA ARG A 31 -10.27 -16.11 11.52
C ARG A 31 -9.83 -15.01 12.49
N GLY A 32 -10.62 -13.92 12.59
CA GLY A 32 -10.21 -12.79 13.39
C GLY A 32 -11.32 -11.81 13.72
N ASN A 33 -10.92 -10.56 13.91
CA ASN A 33 -11.80 -9.46 14.28
C ASN A 33 -11.52 -8.21 13.44
N ILE A 34 -12.57 -7.44 13.19
CA ILE A 34 -12.41 -6.09 12.64
C ILE A 34 -11.84 -5.20 13.74
N TYR A 35 -10.71 -4.56 13.48
CA TYR A 35 -10.12 -3.57 14.37
C TYR A 35 -10.86 -2.23 14.25
N LYS A 36 -11.49 -1.80 15.34
CA LYS A 36 -12.20 -0.52 15.40
C LYS A 36 -11.20 0.65 15.48
N HIS A 37 -10.69 1.08 14.34
CA HIS A 37 -9.79 2.23 14.22
C HIS A 37 -10.53 3.58 14.09
N ARG A 38 -11.86 3.56 13.90
CA ARG A 38 -12.75 4.73 13.80
C ARG A 38 -14.10 4.44 14.47
N ASN A 39 -14.73 5.49 15.02
CA ASN A 39 -16.03 5.33 15.67
C ASN A 39 -17.15 5.03 14.69
N ASP A 40 -17.06 5.56 13.49
CA ASP A 40 -18.09 5.48 12.44
C ASP A 40 -18.25 4.07 11.81
N ILE A 41 -17.32 3.14 12.04
CA ILE A 41 -17.44 1.74 11.59
C ILE A 41 -17.98 0.78 12.66
N GLY A 42 -18.32 1.28 13.86
CA GLY A 42 -18.73 0.41 14.99
C GLY A 42 -19.92 -0.50 14.66
N HIS A 43 -20.89 -0.01 13.88
CA HIS A 43 -22.08 -0.76 13.46
C HIS A 43 -21.77 -1.86 12.42
N LEU A 44 -20.59 -1.86 11.81
CA LEU A 44 -20.13 -2.89 10.88
C LEU A 44 -19.43 -4.06 11.59
N ILE A 45 -19.15 -3.96 12.90
CA ILE A 45 -18.46 -4.97 13.67
C ILE A 45 -19.51 -5.88 14.33
N THR A 46 -19.99 -6.86 13.57
CA THR A 46 -21.11 -7.73 13.99
C THR A 46 -20.72 -9.21 14.10
N GLY A 47 -19.56 -9.59 13.59
CA GLY A 47 -19.12 -10.99 13.54
C GLY A 47 -17.61 -11.12 13.52
N HIS A 48 -17.15 -12.34 13.37
CA HIS A 48 -15.74 -12.69 13.26
C HIS A 48 -15.39 -12.97 11.80
N PRO A 49 -14.69 -12.07 11.09
CA PRO A 49 -14.22 -12.31 9.74
C PRO A 49 -13.40 -13.58 9.63
N GLU A 50 -13.64 -14.35 8.57
CA GLU A 50 -12.91 -15.58 8.29
C GLU A 50 -12.68 -15.75 6.79
N GLY A 51 -11.71 -16.56 6.42
CA GLY A 51 -11.41 -16.79 5.03
C GLY A 51 -10.18 -17.66 4.81
N PHE A 52 -9.67 -17.60 3.59
CA PHE A 52 -8.47 -18.31 3.23
C PHE A 52 -7.55 -17.48 2.34
N LEU A 53 -6.28 -17.84 2.35
CA LEU A 53 -5.21 -17.26 1.55
C LEU A 53 -4.52 -18.38 0.78
N LEU A 54 -4.47 -18.28 -0.54
CA LEU A 54 -3.71 -19.15 -1.43
C LEU A 54 -2.52 -18.36 -1.97
N SER A 55 -1.33 -18.97 -1.99
CA SER A 55 -0.15 -18.28 -2.51
C SER A 55 0.73 -19.20 -3.35
N TYR A 56 1.28 -18.63 -4.41
CA TYR A 56 2.33 -19.23 -5.20
C TYR A 56 3.60 -18.40 -5.04
N ASN A 57 4.69 -19.04 -4.67
CA ASN A 57 5.90 -18.36 -4.23
C ASN A 57 7.12 -18.83 -5.04
N TRP A 58 8.01 -17.90 -5.35
CA TRP A 58 9.32 -18.12 -5.93
C TRP A 58 10.39 -17.87 -4.87
N LYS A 59 11.25 -18.87 -4.63
CA LYS A 59 12.38 -18.75 -3.70
C LYS A 59 13.56 -18.10 -4.37
N THR A 60 14.30 -17.27 -3.62
CA THR A 60 15.60 -16.75 -4.04
C THR A 60 16.74 -17.50 -3.35
N PHE A 61 17.89 -17.58 -4.01
CA PHE A 61 19.04 -18.37 -3.55
C PHE A 61 20.35 -17.59 -3.51
N GLY A 62 20.32 -16.27 -3.72
CA GLY A 62 21.52 -15.43 -3.68
C GLY A 62 22.21 -15.21 -5.02
N LYS A 63 21.56 -15.51 -6.14
CA LYS A 63 22.11 -15.22 -7.48
C LYS A 63 22.28 -13.72 -7.75
N LYS A 64 21.44 -12.89 -7.15
CA LYS A 64 21.48 -11.43 -7.25
C LYS A 64 21.87 -10.82 -5.91
N GLU A 65 22.59 -9.71 -5.95
CA GLU A 65 23.07 -9.02 -4.74
C GLU A 65 21.95 -8.74 -3.73
N TRP A 66 20.80 -8.24 -4.19
CA TRP A 66 19.66 -7.91 -3.32
C TRP A 66 19.11 -9.15 -2.58
N GLU A 67 19.16 -10.34 -3.20
CA GLU A 67 18.72 -11.59 -2.57
C GLU A 67 19.57 -11.92 -1.33
N GLN A 68 20.88 -11.76 -1.44
CA GLN A 68 21.82 -11.96 -0.33
C GLN A 68 21.66 -10.86 0.73
N VAL A 69 21.55 -9.58 0.30
CA VAL A 69 21.38 -8.41 1.15
C VAL A 69 20.14 -8.54 2.04
N TYR A 70 19.05 -9.11 1.52
CA TYR A 70 17.79 -9.34 2.23
C TYR A 70 17.66 -10.74 2.82
N LYS A 71 18.75 -11.54 2.88
CA LYS A 71 18.79 -12.90 3.42
C LYS A 71 17.81 -13.84 2.73
N TYR A 72 17.87 -13.85 1.40
CA TYR A 72 17.12 -14.75 0.52
C TYR A 72 15.60 -14.66 0.70
N PRO A 73 14.99 -13.50 0.44
CA PRO A 73 13.54 -13.36 0.53
C PRO A 73 12.86 -14.15 -0.58
N ASP A 74 11.65 -14.60 -0.35
CA ASP A 74 10.81 -15.13 -1.41
C ASP A 74 9.88 -14.01 -1.89
N TYR A 75 9.34 -14.15 -3.10
CA TYR A 75 8.29 -13.27 -3.62
C TYR A 75 7.21 -14.12 -4.29
N GLY A 76 6.02 -13.57 -4.44
CA GLY A 76 4.94 -14.36 -4.98
C GLY A 76 3.69 -13.59 -5.31
N ILE A 77 2.68 -14.37 -5.69
CA ILE A 77 1.31 -13.91 -5.91
C ILE A 77 0.39 -14.63 -4.93
N SER A 78 -0.60 -13.93 -4.41
CA SER A 78 -1.58 -14.48 -3.50
C SER A 78 -3.00 -14.10 -3.89
N TYR A 79 -3.92 -15.00 -3.62
CA TYR A 79 -5.35 -14.78 -3.67
C TYR A 79 -5.92 -14.89 -2.26
N GLN A 80 -6.68 -13.88 -1.83
CA GLN A 80 -7.36 -13.80 -0.55
C GLN A 80 -8.88 -13.81 -0.76
N TYR A 81 -9.56 -14.70 -0.04
CA TYR A 81 -11.00 -14.66 0.18
C TYR A 81 -11.25 -14.25 1.63
N LEU A 82 -12.12 -13.28 1.87
CA LEU A 82 -12.47 -12.79 3.20
C LEU A 82 -13.98 -12.55 3.29
N ASP A 83 -14.66 -13.33 4.13
CA ASP A 83 -16.04 -13.11 4.53
C ASP A 83 -16.07 -12.32 5.83
N PHE A 84 -16.64 -11.13 5.82
CA PHE A 84 -16.72 -10.26 6.99
C PHE A 84 -17.77 -10.70 8.01
N LYS A 85 -18.62 -11.69 7.69
CA LYS A 85 -19.78 -12.10 8.51
C LYS A 85 -20.67 -10.90 8.86
N ASN A 86 -20.82 -10.00 7.90
CA ASN A 86 -21.60 -8.78 8.01
C ASN A 86 -22.35 -8.52 6.71
N GLN A 87 -23.66 -8.33 6.77
CA GLN A 87 -24.51 -8.16 5.59
C GLN A 87 -24.18 -6.90 4.77
N TYR A 88 -23.65 -5.84 5.40
CA TYR A 88 -23.31 -4.59 4.72
C TYR A 88 -21.94 -4.67 4.03
N LEU A 89 -20.98 -5.36 4.62
CA LEU A 89 -19.63 -5.53 4.07
C LEU A 89 -19.56 -6.65 3.04
N GLY A 90 -20.32 -7.73 3.25
CA GLY A 90 -20.33 -8.90 2.39
C GLY A 90 -19.00 -9.66 2.40
N VAL A 91 -18.58 -10.10 1.21
CA VAL A 91 -17.32 -10.83 1.00
C VAL A 91 -16.40 -10.04 0.08
N ASN A 92 -15.08 -10.19 0.33
CA ASN A 92 -14.04 -9.61 -0.50
C ASN A 92 -13.15 -10.68 -1.11
N HIS A 93 -12.78 -10.46 -2.35
CA HIS A 93 -11.78 -11.23 -3.09
C HIS A 93 -10.62 -10.30 -3.40
N ALA A 94 -9.38 -10.74 -3.23
CA ALA A 94 -8.23 -9.93 -3.61
C ALA A 94 -7.12 -10.76 -4.24
N ILE A 95 -6.38 -10.13 -5.15
CA ILE A 95 -5.15 -10.67 -5.73
C ILE A 95 -4.05 -9.66 -5.45
N GLY A 96 -2.93 -10.14 -4.90
CA GLY A 96 -1.80 -9.29 -4.54
C GLY A 96 -0.46 -9.93 -4.83
N LEU A 97 0.54 -9.07 -4.98
CA LEU A 97 1.94 -9.46 -5.03
C LEU A 97 2.54 -9.31 -3.64
N HIS A 98 3.45 -10.19 -3.28
CA HIS A 98 4.05 -10.15 -1.96
C HIS A 98 5.53 -10.48 -1.96
N TYR A 99 6.21 -10.00 -0.89
CA TYR A 99 7.54 -10.43 -0.47
C TYR A 99 7.47 -11.11 0.89
N ASN A 100 8.26 -12.21 1.05
CA ASN A 100 8.44 -12.93 2.30
C ASN A 100 9.86 -12.70 2.80
N PHE A 101 10.02 -12.04 3.93
CA PHE A 101 11.30 -11.86 4.61
C PHE A 101 11.43 -12.86 5.76
N TYR A 102 12.63 -13.37 5.98
CA TYR A 102 12.87 -14.45 6.92
C TYR A 102 13.85 -14.06 8.01
N PHE A 103 13.56 -14.55 9.21
CA PHE A 103 14.36 -14.39 10.41
C PHE A 103 14.53 -15.75 11.10
N PHE A 104 15.47 -15.86 12.06
CA PHE A 104 15.68 -17.04 12.89
C PHE A 104 15.77 -18.35 12.08
N ASN A 105 16.77 -18.43 11.19
CA ASN A 105 16.98 -19.57 10.31
C ASN A 105 15.74 -19.94 9.46
N ARG A 106 15.03 -18.90 8.97
CA ARG A 106 13.79 -19.00 8.17
C ARG A 106 12.59 -19.61 8.90
N ASN A 107 12.64 -19.71 10.25
CA ASN A 107 11.49 -20.16 11.02
C ASN A 107 10.48 -19.06 11.35
N LEU A 108 10.84 -17.79 11.27
CA LEU A 108 9.92 -16.66 11.35
C LEU A 108 9.85 -15.99 10.00
N MET A 109 8.65 -15.88 9.44
CA MET A 109 8.38 -15.23 8.15
C MET A 109 7.55 -13.96 8.37
N PHE A 110 7.97 -12.87 7.74
CA PHE A 110 7.19 -11.66 7.62
C PHE A 110 6.85 -11.42 6.15
N ARG A 111 5.56 -11.41 5.82
CA ARG A 111 5.05 -11.15 4.47
C ARG A 111 4.45 -9.77 4.40
N ILE A 112 4.77 -9.06 3.34
CA ILE A 112 4.13 -7.78 2.97
C ILE A 112 3.49 -7.98 1.61
N SER A 113 2.20 -7.67 1.49
CA SER A 113 1.47 -7.79 0.23
C SER A 113 0.77 -6.49 -0.12
N GLN A 114 0.77 -6.20 -1.42
CA GLN A 114 0.02 -5.13 -2.05
C GLN A 114 -0.80 -5.71 -3.19
N GLY A 115 -2.09 -5.38 -3.24
CA GLY A 115 -2.99 -5.96 -4.22
C GLY A 115 -4.23 -5.13 -4.51
N ILE A 116 -5.11 -5.72 -5.31
CA ILE A 116 -6.40 -5.17 -5.67
C ILE A 116 -7.48 -6.12 -5.17
N GLY A 117 -8.48 -5.57 -4.49
CA GLY A 117 -9.63 -6.28 -3.98
C GLY A 117 -10.93 -5.91 -4.70
N ILE A 118 -11.88 -6.83 -4.66
CA ILE A 118 -13.24 -6.64 -5.14
C ILE A 118 -14.18 -7.01 -4.01
N THR A 119 -15.05 -6.07 -3.61
CA THR A 119 -16.13 -6.34 -2.65
C THR A 119 -17.42 -6.78 -3.36
N SER A 120 -18.13 -7.70 -2.74
CA SER A 120 -19.47 -8.11 -3.20
C SER A 120 -20.53 -7.03 -2.96
N ASN A 121 -20.35 -6.21 -1.92
CA ASN A 121 -21.41 -5.33 -1.41
C ASN A 121 -20.91 -3.90 -1.13
N PRO A 122 -20.54 -3.11 -2.17
CA PRO A 122 -20.10 -1.72 -2.00
C PRO A 122 -21.23 -0.83 -1.48
N TYR A 123 -20.88 0.36 -1.00
CA TYR A 123 -21.84 1.40 -0.65
C TYR A 123 -22.79 1.69 -1.81
N ASN A 124 -24.07 1.75 -1.49
CA ASN A 124 -25.13 2.23 -2.38
C ASN A 124 -26.11 3.05 -1.54
N LYS A 125 -26.47 4.25 -2.00
CA LYS A 125 -27.33 5.18 -1.27
C LYS A 125 -28.71 4.58 -0.93
N GLU A 126 -29.24 3.76 -1.82
CA GLU A 126 -30.60 3.20 -1.69
C GLU A 126 -30.60 1.82 -1.02
N THR A 127 -29.68 0.93 -1.45
CA THR A 127 -29.71 -0.49 -1.08
C THR A 127 -28.70 -0.89 -0.02
N ASN A 128 -27.60 -0.10 0.17
CA ASN A 128 -26.55 -0.41 1.14
C ASN A 128 -25.91 0.87 1.73
N ASN A 129 -26.73 1.77 2.24
CA ASN A 129 -26.31 3.07 2.79
C ASN A 129 -25.53 2.97 4.11
N LYS A 130 -25.63 1.84 4.81
CA LYS A 130 -24.89 1.59 6.05
C LYS A 130 -23.44 1.19 5.83
N ASN A 131 -23.04 0.81 4.62
CA ASN A 131 -21.63 0.54 4.31
C ASN A 131 -20.85 1.83 4.09
N ASN A 132 -20.41 2.47 5.16
CA ASN A 132 -19.53 3.63 5.06
C ASN A 132 -18.04 3.29 4.86
N ALA A 133 -17.70 2.01 4.75
CA ALA A 133 -16.31 1.55 4.59
C ALA A 133 -15.87 1.46 3.13
N PHE A 134 -16.75 1.00 2.22
CA PHE A 134 -16.41 0.63 0.85
C PHE A 134 -17.22 1.42 -0.19
N GLY A 135 -16.77 2.61 -0.55
CA GLY A 135 -17.44 3.47 -1.54
C GLY A 135 -17.34 2.99 -2.99
N THR A 136 -16.51 2.00 -3.27
CA THR A 136 -16.30 1.42 -4.62
C THR A 136 -16.27 -0.09 -4.58
N LYS A 137 -16.59 -0.73 -5.70
CA LYS A 137 -16.49 -2.19 -5.87
C LYS A 137 -15.04 -2.66 -5.92
N ILE A 138 -14.16 -1.89 -6.58
CA ILE A 138 -12.73 -2.17 -6.67
C ILE A 138 -12.02 -1.35 -5.60
N MET A 139 -11.11 -1.99 -4.87
CA MET A 139 -10.41 -1.41 -3.74
C MET A 139 -8.94 -1.79 -3.76
N ASP A 140 -8.14 -1.06 -3.03
CA ASP A 140 -6.81 -1.44 -2.60
C ASP A 140 -6.90 -2.50 -1.50
N ASN A 141 -6.02 -3.49 -1.55
CA ASN A 141 -5.85 -4.52 -0.53
C ASN A 141 -4.38 -4.60 -0.13
N ASN A 142 -4.13 -4.39 1.15
CA ASN A 142 -2.82 -4.59 1.75
C ASN A 142 -2.92 -5.61 2.87
N TYR A 143 -1.97 -6.52 2.97
CA TYR A 143 -1.86 -7.34 4.17
C TYR A 143 -0.42 -7.54 4.63
N PHE A 144 -0.28 -7.63 5.94
CA PHE A 144 0.95 -8.00 6.64
C PHE A 144 0.69 -9.32 7.36
N LEU A 145 1.67 -10.23 7.31
CA LEU A 145 1.55 -11.53 7.91
C LEU A 145 2.85 -11.86 8.61
N LEU A 146 2.79 -12.08 9.92
CA LEU A 146 3.90 -12.52 10.75
C LEU A 146 3.59 -13.91 11.27
N GLN A 147 4.41 -14.92 10.88
CA GLN A 147 4.11 -16.30 11.22
C GLN A 147 5.36 -17.14 11.43
N TYR A 148 5.23 -18.14 12.29
CA TYR A 148 6.13 -19.27 12.30
C TYR A 148 5.92 -20.09 11.04
N LYS A 149 7.00 -20.49 10.39
CA LYS A 149 6.98 -21.31 9.18
C LYS A 149 8.03 -22.40 9.29
N LYS A 150 7.63 -23.65 9.11
CA LYS A 150 8.52 -24.79 9.00
C LYS A 150 8.26 -25.50 7.69
N GLU A 151 9.30 -25.67 6.90
CA GLU A 151 9.23 -26.38 5.61
C GLU A 151 9.66 -27.85 5.79
N ASN A 152 9.13 -28.74 4.93
CA ASN A 152 9.56 -30.14 4.82
C ASN A 152 9.53 -30.88 6.16
N ILE A 153 8.41 -30.81 6.88
CA ILE A 153 8.19 -31.59 8.11
C ILE A 153 7.92 -33.02 7.74
N ILE A 154 7.05 -33.27 6.75
CA ILE A 154 6.76 -34.56 6.17
C ILE A 154 6.99 -34.46 4.67
N ASP A 155 8.10 -35.00 4.18
CA ASP A 155 8.56 -34.86 2.77
C ASP A 155 8.56 -33.38 2.31
N LYS A 156 7.68 -33.01 1.41
CA LYS A 156 7.56 -31.67 0.83
C LYS A 156 6.56 -30.76 1.56
N ILE A 157 5.83 -31.33 2.53
CA ILE A 157 4.80 -30.62 3.29
C ILE A 157 5.42 -29.95 4.51
N GLY A 158 5.09 -28.71 4.73
CA GLY A 158 5.42 -27.93 5.91
C GLY A 158 4.20 -27.30 6.54
N PHE A 159 4.39 -26.70 7.71
CA PHE A 159 3.35 -26.06 8.51
C PHE A 159 3.69 -24.59 8.72
N GLN A 160 2.65 -23.78 8.87
CA GLN A 160 2.80 -22.36 9.20
C GLN A 160 1.61 -21.86 10.01
N ALA A 161 1.87 -20.97 10.98
CA ALA A 161 0.83 -20.35 11.80
C ALA A 161 1.30 -18.99 12.33
N GLY A 162 0.37 -18.05 12.48
CA GLY A 162 0.70 -16.72 12.98
C GLY A 162 -0.46 -15.75 12.92
N PHE A 163 -0.13 -14.49 12.73
CA PHE A 163 -1.07 -13.38 12.70
C PHE A 163 -1.03 -12.64 11.38
N MET A 164 -2.18 -12.20 10.94
CA MET A 164 -2.38 -11.41 9.74
C MET A 164 -3.13 -10.12 10.09
N LEU A 165 -2.66 -9.00 9.54
CA LEU A 165 -3.39 -7.76 9.48
C LEU A 165 -3.71 -7.51 8.01
N THR A 166 -4.97 -7.43 7.63
CA THR A 166 -5.40 -7.08 6.28
C THR A 166 -6.23 -5.81 6.28
N HIS A 167 -6.01 -4.97 5.27
CA HIS A 167 -6.69 -3.70 5.05
C HIS A 167 -7.36 -3.67 3.68
N PHE A 168 -8.59 -3.17 3.64
CA PHE A 168 -9.32 -2.86 2.42
C PHE A 168 -9.83 -1.42 2.45
N SER A 169 -9.53 -0.65 1.42
CA SER A 169 -10.07 0.69 1.21
C SER A 169 -9.95 1.12 -0.26
N ASN A 170 -10.60 2.20 -0.65
CA ASN A 170 -10.41 2.76 -1.98
C ASN A 170 -9.46 3.97 -2.00
N GLY A 171 -8.72 4.23 -0.87
CA GLY A 171 -7.79 5.33 -0.77
C GLY A 171 -8.43 6.72 -0.99
N ARG A 172 -9.74 6.83 -0.73
CA ARG A 172 -10.57 8.02 -0.96
C ARG A 172 -10.75 8.40 -2.44
N PHE A 173 -10.64 7.40 -3.32
CA PHE A 173 -11.02 7.57 -4.71
C PHE A 173 -12.50 8.01 -4.82
N LYS A 174 -13.38 7.44 -3.98
CA LYS A 174 -14.79 7.78 -3.86
C LYS A 174 -15.26 7.62 -2.41
N ALA A 175 -16.03 8.59 -1.92
CA ALA A 175 -16.68 8.51 -0.61
C ALA A 175 -17.95 7.62 -0.65
N PRO A 176 -18.28 6.97 0.48
CA PRO A 176 -17.54 6.92 1.75
C PRO A 176 -16.31 5.99 1.66
N ASN A 177 -15.30 6.22 2.49
CA ASN A 177 -14.10 5.37 2.56
C ASN A 177 -13.52 5.36 3.97
N SER A 178 -14.20 4.75 4.92
CA SER A 178 -13.61 4.51 6.24
C SER A 178 -12.61 3.37 6.23
N GLY A 179 -12.71 2.46 5.25
CA GLY A 179 -11.89 1.27 5.14
C GLY A 179 -12.11 0.26 6.26
N ILE A 180 -11.62 -0.95 6.11
CA ILE A 180 -11.67 -2.00 7.14
C ILE A 180 -10.29 -2.59 7.37
N ASN A 181 -9.90 -2.67 8.64
CA ASN A 181 -8.74 -3.41 9.11
C ASN A 181 -9.22 -4.68 9.83
N THR A 182 -8.70 -5.84 9.44
CA THR A 182 -8.98 -7.12 10.10
C THR A 182 -7.69 -7.69 10.67
N ILE A 183 -7.69 -8.01 11.96
CA ILE A 183 -6.61 -8.76 12.62
C ILE A 183 -7.09 -10.19 12.78
N ALA A 184 -6.33 -11.15 12.27
CA ALA A 184 -6.72 -12.55 12.27
C ALA A 184 -5.55 -13.46 12.69
N PHE A 185 -5.86 -14.57 13.33
CA PHE A 185 -4.96 -15.70 13.47
C PHE A 185 -5.08 -16.58 12.22
N ASN A 186 -3.96 -17.05 11.71
CA ASN A 186 -3.91 -17.92 10.54
C ASN A 186 -3.15 -19.21 10.84
N VAL A 187 -3.57 -20.28 10.19
CA VAL A 187 -2.92 -21.58 10.21
C VAL A 187 -2.95 -22.18 8.80
N GLY A 188 -1.88 -22.84 8.41
CA GLY A 188 -1.83 -23.39 7.06
C GLY A 188 -0.67 -24.35 6.80
N LEU A 189 -0.66 -24.82 5.57
CA LEU A 189 0.34 -25.74 5.05
C LEU A 189 1.10 -25.08 3.90
N ASN A 190 2.36 -25.48 3.74
CA ASN A 190 3.16 -25.14 2.55
C ASN A 190 3.64 -26.44 1.90
N TYR A 191 3.73 -26.41 0.55
CA TYR A 191 4.13 -27.55 -0.25
C TYR A 191 5.21 -27.15 -1.24
N ASN A 192 6.42 -27.71 -1.08
CA ASN A 192 7.55 -27.46 -1.95
C ASN A 192 7.45 -28.28 -3.24
N LEU A 193 7.43 -27.61 -4.40
CA LEU A 193 7.33 -28.28 -5.69
C LEU A 193 8.66 -28.90 -6.14
N ASN A 194 9.78 -28.32 -5.75
CA ASN A 194 11.10 -28.67 -6.21
C ASN A 194 11.94 -29.27 -5.06
N LYS A 195 13.02 -29.94 -5.43
CA LYS A 195 14.03 -30.42 -4.48
C LYS A 195 14.71 -29.25 -3.76
N LYS A 196 15.20 -29.51 -2.55
CA LYS A 196 15.96 -28.53 -1.76
C LYS A 196 17.19 -28.06 -2.52
N GLN A 197 17.37 -26.75 -2.66
CA GLN A 197 18.54 -26.11 -3.27
C GLN A 197 19.32 -25.39 -2.18
N ALA A 198 20.64 -25.40 -2.29
CA ALA A 198 21.52 -24.68 -1.38
C ALA A 198 21.52 -23.18 -1.68
N PHE A 199 21.64 -22.36 -0.64
CA PHE A 199 21.85 -20.94 -0.78
C PHE A 199 23.28 -20.64 -1.21
N ILE A 200 23.43 -19.73 -2.16
CA ILE A 200 24.73 -19.24 -2.61
C ILE A 200 25.18 -18.20 -1.59
N SER A 201 26.22 -18.54 -0.85
CA SER A 201 26.87 -17.65 0.11
C SER A 201 28.15 -17.08 -0.50
N ASP A 202 28.03 -16.33 -1.58
CA ASP A 202 29.15 -15.51 -2.01
C ASP A 202 29.37 -14.43 -0.96
N SER A 203 30.62 -14.25 -0.54
CA SER A 203 30.96 -13.15 0.35
C SER A 203 30.64 -11.85 -0.38
N LEU A 204 29.48 -11.25 -0.04
CA LEU A 204 29.25 -9.85 -0.42
C LEU A 204 30.50 -9.07 0.06
N PRO A 205 31.12 -8.26 -0.80
CA PRO A 205 32.27 -7.48 -0.38
C PRO A 205 31.95 -6.82 0.95
N SER A 206 32.67 -7.24 2.01
CA SER A 206 32.49 -6.76 3.37
C SER A 206 32.50 -5.24 3.32
N LYS A 207 31.39 -4.62 3.75
CA LYS A 207 31.29 -3.19 4.08
C LYS A 207 31.91 -2.20 3.07
N THR A 208 31.75 -2.42 1.79
CA THR A 208 31.98 -1.32 0.85
C THR A 208 30.98 -0.22 1.22
N PHE A 209 31.48 0.89 1.76
CA PHE A 209 30.69 2.09 1.96
C PHE A 209 30.03 2.41 0.62
N TYR A 210 28.73 2.29 0.55
CA TYR A 210 27.99 2.66 -0.64
C TYR A 210 28.09 4.18 -0.76
N LYS A 211 29.06 4.66 -1.56
CA LYS A 211 29.26 6.09 -1.80
C LYS A 211 28.53 6.47 -3.09
N GLU A 212 27.28 6.85 -2.96
CA GLU A 212 26.55 7.53 -4.02
C GLU A 212 26.55 9.04 -3.73
N ARG A 213 26.64 9.86 -4.79
CA ARG A 213 26.51 11.31 -4.65
C ARG A 213 25.08 11.66 -4.23
N LEU A 214 24.88 12.85 -3.69
CA LEU A 214 23.54 13.39 -3.49
C LEU A 214 22.81 13.41 -4.83
N LYS A 215 21.56 12.93 -4.85
CA LYS A 215 20.71 12.87 -6.03
C LYS A 215 19.55 13.83 -5.88
N TYR A 216 19.15 14.46 -6.97
CA TYR A 216 18.01 15.39 -7.02
C TYR A 216 16.87 14.71 -7.78
N ASN A 217 15.66 14.87 -7.28
CA ASN A 217 14.49 14.20 -7.81
C ASN A 217 13.40 15.22 -8.14
N ILE A 218 12.72 14.97 -9.25
CA ILE A 218 11.47 15.60 -9.61
C ILE A 218 10.43 14.51 -9.74
N ALA A 219 9.34 14.62 -8.98
CA ALA A 219 8.24 13.66 -9.01
C ALA A 219 6.93 14.39 -9.32
N PHE A 220 6.27 13.95 -10.37
CA PHE A 220 4.90 14.33 -10.67
C PHE A 220 3.97 13.23 -10.17
N ARG A 221 2.91 13.59 -9.43
CA ARG A 221 1.94 12.67 -8.88
C ARG A 221 0.54 13.12 -9.25
N THR A 222 -0.33 12.17 -9.61
CA THR A 222 -1.71 12.44 -10.00
C THR A 222 -2.62 11.29 -9.64
N GLY A 223 -3.90 11.55 -9.62
CA GLY A 223 -4.96 10.59 -9.38
C GLY A 223 -6.31 11.27 -9.30
N ILE A 224 -7.29 10.57 -8.77
CA ILE A 224 -8.64 11.07 -8.54
C ILE A 224 -8.96 10.91 -7.06
N SER A 225 -9.54 11.94 -6.46
CA SER A 225 -10.01 11.93 -5.07
C SER A 225 -11.35 12.63 -4.93
N GLU A 226 -12.14 12.19 -3.95
CA GLU A 226 -13.39 12.84 -3.56
C GLU A 226 -13.25 13.42 -2.15
N GLY A 227 -13.97 14.52 -1.88
CA GLY A 227 -14.03 15.13 -0.56
C GLY A 227 -14.65 14.20 0.50
N PRO A 228 -14.71 14.66 1.78
CA PRO A 228 -15.24 13.85 2.88
C PRO A 228 -16.76 13.65 2.80
N VAL A 229 -17.46 14.53 2.08
CA VAL A 229 -18.92 14.46 1.90
C VAL A 229 -19.20 13.68 0.61
N PRO A 230 -19.93 12.55 0.71
CA PRO A 230 -20.32 11.79 -0.48
C PRO A 230 -21.10 12.64 -1.48
N HIS A 231 -20.87 12.37 -2.76
CA HIS A 231 -21.55 13.03 -3.90
C HIS A 231 -21.18 14.51 -4.15
N LEU A 232 -20.15 15.07 -3.51
CA LEU A 232 -19.57 16.36 -3.93
C LEU A 232 -18.83 16.29 -5.26
N GLY A 233 -18.50 15.07 -5.71
CA GLY A 233 -17.84 14.80 -6.99
C GLY A 233 -16.37 14.47 -6.85
N GLN A 234 -15.94 13.60 -7.75
CA GLN A 234 -14.54 13.18 -7.88
C GLN A 234 -13.77 14.23 -8.68
N ARG A 235 -12.57 14.60 -8.20
CA ARG A 235 -11.68 15.56 -8.87
C ARG A 235 -10.30 14.98 -9.07
N GLN A 236 -9.74 15.25 -10.22
CA GLN A 236 -8.34 14.98 -10.50
C GLN A 236 -7.47 15.95 -9.71
N PHE A 237 -6.36 15.46 -9.17
CA PHE A 237 -5.36 16.26 -8.47
C PHE A 237 -3.99 16.15 -9.14
N TYR A 238 -3.13 17.12 -8.83
CA TYR A 238 -1.74 17.16 -9.30
C TYR A 238 -0.85 17.56 -8.13
N HIS A 239 0.17 16.77 -7.86
CA HIS A 239 1.17 17.06 -6.84
C HIS A 239 2.56 17.01 -7.46
N ILE A 240 3.41 17.97 -7.11
CA ILE A 240 4.78 18.09 -7.62
C ILE A 240 5.71 18.02 -6.43
N GLY A 241 6.63 17.05 -6.43
CA GLY A 241 7.67 16.91 -5.42
C GLY A 241 9.05 17.23 -5.99
N LEU A 242 9.79 18.11 -5.31
CA LEU A 242 11.18 18.44 -5.58
C LEU A 242 12.01 18.07 -4.33
N TYR A 243 12.92 17.13 -4.46
CA TYR A 243 13.66 16.63 -3.29
C TYR A 243 15.04 16.12 -3.61
N ALA A 244 15.89 16.11 -2.61
CA ALA A 244 17.18 15.45 -2.66
C ALA A 244 17.11 14.12 -1.89
N ASP A 245 17.87 13.13 -2.34
CA ASP A 245 18.11 11.90 -1.62
C ASP A 245 19.58 11.56 -1.49
N LYS A 246 19.92 10.92 -0.37
CA LYS A 246 21.27 10.42 -0.10
C LYS A 246 21.21 8.95 0.31
N ARG A 247 21.86 8.10 -0.47
CA ARG A 247 22.02 6.69 -0.10
C ARG A 247 22.89 6.56 1.15
N MET A 248 22.36 5.89 2.17
CA MET A 248 23.06 5.59 3.41
C MET A 248 23.67 4.19 3.38
N GLY A 249 23.35 3.42 2.36
CA GLY A 249 23.84 2.06 2.17
C GLY A 249 23.14 1.37 1.02
N ARG A 250 23.31 0.04 0.92
CA ARG A 250 22.72 -0.75 -0.17
C ARG A 250 21.20 -0.78 -0.17
N LYS A 251 20.58 -0.61 1.02
CA LYS A 251 19.12 -0.72 1.21
C LYS A 251 18.41 0.62 1.29
N SER A 252 19.06 1.64 1.84
CA SER A 252 18.40 2.83 2.38
C SER A 252 18.90 4.11 1.77
N ALA A 253 17.98 5.04 1.49
CA ALA A 253 18.30 6.46 1.29
C ALA A 253 17.42 7.32 2.20
N LEU A 254 17.98 8.44 2.65
CA LEU A 254 17.24 9.50 3.29
C LEU A 254 16.83 10.55 2.24
N GLN A 255 15.66 11.12 2.41
CA GLN A 255 15.09 12.10 1.49
C GLN A 255 14.69 13.37 2.24
N ALA A 256 14.82 14.53 1.59
CA ALA A 256 14.25 15.78 2.08
C ALA A 256 13.88 16.68 0.90
N GLY A 257 12.77 17.39 1.00
CA GLY A 257 12.31 18.24 -0.09
C GLY A 257 11.01 18.96 0.18
N VAL A 258 10.42 19.45 -0.91
CA VAL A 258 9.19 20.25 -0.91
C VAL A 258 8.18 19.61 -1.84
N ASP A 259 6.92 19.58 -1.41
CA ASP A 259 5.77 19.21 -2.22
C ASP A 259 4.85 20.40 -2.43
N VAL A 260 4.33 20.51 -3.64
CA VAL A 260 3.24 21.45 -4.00
C VAL A 260 2.01 20.64 -4.39
N PHE A 261 0.87 20.99 -3.80
CA PHE A 261 -0.37 20.21 -3.93
C PHE A 261 -1.49 21.02 -4.56
N PHE A 262 -2.08 20.48 -5.62
CA PHE A 262 -3.27 21.00 -6.30
C PHE A 262 -4.41 19.97 -6.15
N SER A 263 -4.92 19.81 -4.92
CA SER A 263 -5.99 18.85 -4.56
C SER A 263 -7.37 19.45 -4.85
N ARG A 264 -7.82 19.39 -6.09
CA ARG A 264 -9.00 20.13 -6.59
C ARG A 264 -10.32 19.81 -5.89
N TYR A 265 -10.46 18.63 -5.25
CA TYR A 265 -11.65 18.30 -4.45
C TYR A 265 -11.85 19.27 -3.27
N LEU A 266 -10.77 19.92 -2.80
CA LEU A 266 -10.87 20.94 -1.74
C LEU A 266 -11.63 22.17 -2.19
N GLN A 267 -11.59 22.54 -3.48
CA GLN A 267 -12.38 23.67 -4.00
C GLN A 267 -13.89 23.43 -3.81
N ASP A 268 -14.35 22.20 -4.11
CA ASP A 268 -15.75 21.86 -3.96
C ASP A 268 -16.13 21.77 -2.47
N TYR A 269 -15.21 21.25 -1.65
CA TYR A 269 -15.45 21.16 -0.21
C TYR A 269 -15.44 22.54 0.46
N ILE A 270 -14.59 23.48 0.07
CA ILE A 270 -14.60 24.87 0.53
C ILE A 270 -15.94 25.52 0.20
N LYS A 271 -16.43 25.38 -1.04
CA LYS A 271 -17.75 25.88 -1.43
C LYS A 271 -18.89 25.27 -0.62
N PHE A 272 -18.82 23.97 -0.36
CA PHE A 272 -19.82 23.29 0.50
C PHE A 272 -19.80 23.86 1.92
N VAL A 273 -18.63 24.00 2.54
CA VAL A 273 -18.46 24.51 3.91
C VAL A 273 -18.94 25.95 4.02
N SER A 274 -18.68 26.82 3.02
CA SER A 274 -19.10 28.21 3.03
C SER A 274 -20.62 28.41 2.94
N VAL A 275 -21.36 27.40 2.49
CA VAL A 275 -22.84 27.43 2.45
C VAL A 275 -23.47 26.64 3.61
N ALA A 276 -22.80 25.54 4.01
CA ALA A 276 -23.34 24.64 5.06
C ALA A 276 -23.23 25.20 6.48
N PHE A 277 -22.30 26.14 6.70
CA PHE A 277 -22.03 26.71 8.02
C PHE A 277 -22.13 28.24 7.97
N PRO A 278 -22.78 28.89 8.98
CA PRO A 278 -22.79 30.34 9.09
C PRO A 278 -21.39 30.88 9.45
N GLU A 279 -21.16 32.18 9.22
CA GLU A 279 -19.82 32.81 9.39
C GLU A 279 -19.27 32.67 10.82
N GLU A 280 -20.14 32.66 11.83
CA GLU A 280 -19.73 32.52 13.23
C GLU A 280 -19.38 31.09 13.63
N HIS A 281 -19.64 30.11 12.75
CA HIS A 281 -19.35 28.71 13.04
C HIS A 281 -17.87 28.42 12.82
N LYS A 282 -17.22 27.70 13.76
CA LYS A 282 -15.79 27.35 13.71
C LYS A 282 -15.34 26.60 12.44
N LEU A 283 -16.28 25.98 11.73
CA LEU A 283 -15.99 25.25 10.48
C LEU A 283 -16.21 26.12 9.23
N TYR A 284 -16.73 27.33 9.40
CA TYR A 284 -16.93 28.25 8.28
C TYR A 284 -15.61 28.56 7.58
N THR A 285 -15.69 28.68 6.26
CA THR A 285 -14.56 29.07 5.43
C THR A 285 -15.11 29.84 4.23
N ALA A 286 -14.54 31.00 3.93
CA ALA A 286 -14.96 31.80 2.79
C ALA A 286 -14.77 31.02 1.47
N SER A 287 -15.77 31.15 0.57
CA SER A 287 -15.81 30.36 -0.68
C SER A 287 -14.64 30.60 -1.64
N ASN A 288 -13.92 31.72 -1.47
CA ASN A 288 -12.73 32.10 -2.26
C ASN A 288 -11.41 31.69 -1.60
N THR A 289 -11.42 30.94 -0.47
CA THR A 289 -10.21 30.46 0.20
C THR A 289 -9.38 29.61 -0.75
N ASP A 290 -8.06 29.84 -0.80
CA ASP A 290 -7.17 29.07 -1.66
C ASP A 290 -7.04 27.62 -1.17
N TYR A 291 -7.24 26.69 -2.08
CA TYR A 291 -7.19 25.23 -1.83
C TYR A 291 -5.79 24.62 -1.97
N LYS A 292 -4.84 25.38 -2.51
CA LYS A 292 -3.47 24.92 -2.73
C LYS A 292 -2.72 24.78 -1.40
N ARG A 293 -1.76 23.86 -1.39
CA ARG A 293 -0.93 23.63 -0.22
C ARG A 293 0.53 23.46 -0.64
N VAL A 294 1.44 23.90 0.23
CA VAL A 294 2.88 23.67 0.10
C VAL A 294 3.38 23.10 1.41
N GLY A 295 4.19 22.06 1.33
CA GLY A 295 4.79 21.43 2.51
C GLY A 295 6.22 21.01 2.24
N TRP A 296 7.06 21.00 3.28
CA TRP A 296 8.33 20.31 3.24
C TRP A 296 8.20 18.91 3.85
N PHE A 297 9.08 18.00 3.49
CA PHE A 297 9.09 16.67 4.04
C PHE A 297 10.50 16.13 4.26
N VAL A 298 10.59 15.16 5.16
CA VAL A 298 11.70 14.23 5.28
C VAL A 298 11.18 12.83 5.00
N GLY A 299 12.04 11.95 4.50
CA GLY A 299 11.59 10.62 4.12
C GLY A 299 12.72 9.61 4.11
N HIS A 300 12.31 8.37 3.94
CA HIS A 300 13.19 7.22 3.79
C HIS A 300 12.74 6.40 2.58
N GLU A 301 13.70 5.92 1.80
CA GLU A 301 13.45 5.01 0.69
C GLU A 301 14.22 3.72 0.89
N LEU A 302 13.50 2.59 0.92
CA LEU A 302 14.05 1.24 1.06
C LEU A 302 14.10 0.58 -0.32
N PHE A 303 15.30 0.26 -0.80
CA PHE A 303 15.50 -0.31 -2.14
C PHE A 303 15.56 -1.84 -2.12
N ILE A 304 14.72 -2.47 -2.93
CA ILE A 304 14.67 -3.91 -3.16
C ILE A 304 14.88 -4.13 -4.67
N ASN A 305 16.13 -4.20 -5.12
CA ASN A 305 16.50 -4.23 -6.54
C ASN A 305 16.01 -2.97 -7.29
N LYS A 306 15.17 -3.13 -8.33
CA LYS A 306 14.53 -2.05 -9.09
C LYS A 306 13.27 -1.51 -8.41
N LEU A 307 12.75 -2.21 -7.41
CA LEU A 307 11.63 -1.77 -6.60
C LEU A 307 12.15 -1.01 -5.39
N SER A 308 11.41 0.02 -4.95
CA SER A 308 11.65 0.64 -3.65
C SER A 308 10.34 0.94 -2.93
N ILE A 309 10.45 1.06 -1.61
CA ILE A 309 9.36 1.50 -0.73
C ILE A 309 9.74 2.88 -0.21
N GLU A 310 8.92 3.88 -0.51
CA GLU A 310 9.08 5.26 -0.06
C GLU A 310 8.17 5.51 1.14
N THR A 311 8.72 6.17 2.16
CA THR A 311 7.96 6.70 3.30
C THR A 311 8.36 8.14 3.52
N GLN A 312 7.38 9.05 3.66
CA GLN A 312 7.62 10.48 3.86
C GLN A 312 6.72 11.00 4.98
N LEU A 313 7.27 11.91 5.78
CA LEU A 313 6.56 12.69 6.79
C LEU A 313 6.77 14.15 6.45
N GLY A 314 5.68 14.87 6.18
CA GLY A 314 5.72 16.26 5.78
C GLY A 314 4.89 17.16 6.67
N TYR A 315 5.21 18.45 6.62
CA TYR A 315 4.53 19.53 7.32
C TYR A 315 4.16 20.63 6.35
N TYR A 316 2.91 21.13 6.41
CA TYR A 316 2.47 22.22 5.56
C TYR A 316 2.98 23.57 6.07
N VAL A 317 3.64 24.31 5.19
CA VAL A 317 4.04 25.69 5.43
C VAL A 317 3.05 26.69 4.80
N TYR A 318 2.22 26.20 3.90
CA TYR A 318 1.10 26.96 3.31
C TYR A 318 -0.11 26.04 3.19
N LYS A 319 -1.18 26.33 3.95
CA LYS A 319 -2.43 25.57 4.00
C LYS A 319 -3.57 26.52 4.43
N PRO A 320 -4.07 27.41 3.54
CA PRO A 320 -5.09 28.39 3.91
C PRO A 320 -6.42 27.78 4.39
N PHE A 321 -6.79 26.60 3.83
CA PHE A 321 -7.98 25.88 4.27
C PHE A 321 -7.64 24.90 5.40
N ASP A 322 -8.08 25.22 6.61
CA ASP A 322 -7.80 24.44 7.81
C ASP A 322 -8.79 23.27 7.99
N TYR A 323 -8.65 22.25 7.12
CA TYR A 323 -9.52 21.07 7.16
C TYR A 323 -8.82 19.83 7.72
N GLU A 324 -7.58 19.59 7.35
CA GLU A 324 -6.79 18.44 7.78
C GLU A 324 -5.62 18.87 8.66
N THR A 325 -4.97 17.93 9.33
CA THR A 325 -3.79 18.23 10.16
C THR A 325 -2.66 18.87 9.35
N ASP A 326 -1.79 19.62 10.01
CA ASP A 326 -0.63 20.24 9.38
C ASP A 326 0.45 19.24 8.97
N ILE A 327 0.33 18.01 9.44
CA ILE A 327 1.24 16.91 9.12
C ILE A 327 0.57 15.97 8.12
N TYR A 328 1.29 15.66 7.04
CA TYR A 328 0.90 14.61 6.11
C TYR A 328 1.94 13.49 6.07
N GLN A 329 1.47 12.29 5.76
CA GLN A 329 2.31 11.12 5.54
C GLN A 329 2.11 10.63 4.11
N ARG A 330 3.17 10.06 3.52
CA ARG A 330 3.10 9.33 2.27
C ARG A 330 3.81 7.99 2.43
N VAL A 331 3.20 6.92 1.96
CA VAL A 331 3.83 5.63 1.77
C VAL A 331 3.56 5.18 0.34
N GLY A 332 4.58 4.67 -0.33
CA GLY A 332 4.43 4.25 -1.71
C GLY A 332 5.49 3.27 -2.16
N MET A 333 5.24 2.69 -3.33
CA MET A 333 6.20 1.86 -4.04
C MET A 333 6.62 2.56 -5.32
N LYS A 334 7.91 2.49 -5.64
CA LYS A 334 8.48 2.97 -6.90
C LYS A 334 9.16 1.82 -7.63
N TYR A 335 9.12 1.87 -8.94
CA TYR A 335 9.90 1.00 -9.81
C TYR A 335 10.80 1.84 -10.69
N TYR A 336 12.11 1.57 -10.65
CA TYR A 336 13.15 2.30 -11.37
C TYR A 336 13.44 1.66 -12.73
N PHE A 337 13.26 2.47 -13.78
CA PHE A 337 13.73 2.18 -15.13
C PHE A 337 15.09 2.85 -15.34
N PHE A 338 16.03 2.20 -15.99
CA PHE A 338 17.32 2.80 -16.37
C PHE A 338 18.05 3.54 -15.24
N GLN A 339 17.81 3.18 -13.97
CA GLN A 339 18.37 3.80 -12.75
C GLN A 339 17.96 5.25 -12.47
N GLN A 340 17.39 5.96 -13.40
CA GLN A 340 17.06 7.39 -13.29
C GLN A 340 15.56 7.66 -13.29
N VAL A 341 14.79 7.01 -14.16
CA VAL A 341 13.35 7.24 -14.29
C VAL A 341 12.61 6.25 -13.41
N PHE A 342 11.65 6.72 -12.64
CA PHE A 342 10.79 5.87 -11.84
C PHE A 342 9.32 6.14 -12.10
N THR A 343 8.51 5.13 -11.95
CA THR A 343 7.07 5.23 -11.77
C THR A 343 6.69 4.64 -10.42
N GLY A 344 5.54 4.98 -9.91
CA GLY A 344 5.11 4.45 -8.63
C GLY A 344 3.63 4.63 -8.34
N ILE A 345 3.23 4.01 -7.24
CA ILE A 345 1.93 4.20 -6.63
C ILE A 345 2.14 4.46 -5.15
N GLY A 346 1.44 5.44 -4.62
CA GLY A 346 1.53 5.81 -3.21
C GLY A 346 0.19 6.20 -2.63
N LEU A 347 0.14 6.22 -1.32
CA LEU A 347 -0.99 6.70 -0.54
C LEU A 347 -0.54 7.91 0.27
N LYS A 348 -1.21 9.04 0.07
CA LYS A 348 -1.06 10.23 0.91
C LYS A 348 -2.14 10.22 1.99
N THR A 349 -1.75 10.49 3.24
CA THR A 349 -2.65 10.43 4.41
C THR A 349 -2.43 11.59 5.36
N HIS A 350 -3.41 11.82 6.24
CA HIS A 350 -3.35 12.74 7.39
C HIS A 350 -3.79 11.98 8.64
N GLY A 351 -2.85 11.70 9.56
CA GLY A 351 -3.14 10.94 10.77
C GLY A 351 -3.79 9.58 10.52
N GLY A 352 -3.35 8.87 9.46
CA GLY A 352 -3.92 7.57 9.06
C GLY A 352 -5.21 7.66 8.22
N ARG A 353 -5.75 8.86 7.97
CA ARG A 353 -6.88 9.04 7.04
C ARG A 353 -6.36 9.22 5.62
N ALA A 354 -6.77 8.37 4.71
CA ALA A 354 -6.39 8.49 3.31
C ALA A 354 -6.90 9.83 2.72
N GLU A 355 -6.03 10.54 2.01
CA GLU A 355 -6.41 11.66 1.15
C GLU A 355 -6.51 11.25 -0.31
N ALA A 356 -5.52 10.49 -0.78
CA ALA A 356 -5.47 10.13 -2.19
C ALA A 356 -4.51 8.96 -2.45
N ILE A 357 -4.86 8.09 -3.40
CA ILE A 357 -3.92 7.21 -4.07
C ILE A 357 -3.26 8.01 -5.20
N GLU A 358 -1.94 8.09 -5.18
CA GLU A 358 -1.11 8.84 -6.13
C GLU A 358 -0.41 7.89 -7.09
N ALA A 359 -0.70 8.00 -8.39
CA ALA A 359 0.17 7.46 -9.43
C ALA A 359 1.30 8.46 -9.66
N SER A 360 2.54 8.01 -9.71
CA SER A 360 3.71 8.87 -9.84
C SER A 360 4.59 8.52 -11.04
N LEU A 361 5.20 9.55 -11.60
CA LEU A 361 6.29 9.48 -12.56
C LEU A 361 7.36 10.48 -12.13
N GLY A 362 8.63 10.09 -12.17
CA GLY A 362 9.70 10.99 -11.76
C GLY A 362 11.06 10.61 -12.33
N ILE A 363 11.99 11.52 -12.11
CA ILE A 363 13.38 11.39 -12.52
C ILE A 363 14.30 11.64 -11.34
N ARG A 364 15.35 10.85 -11.22
CA ARG A 364 16.39 10.89 -10.19
C ARG A 364 17.75 11.17 -10.86
N LEU A 365 18.24 12.39 -10.72
CA LEU A 365 19.44 12.92 -11.38
C LEU A 365 20.69 12.79 -10.53
#